data_2dd8849725673995a15d5777ac957c6e
#
_entry.id   2dd8849725673995a15d5777ac957c6e
#
_cell.length_a   1.000
_cell.length_b   1.000
_cell.length_c   1.000
_cell.angle_alpha   90.00
_cell.angle_beta   90.00
_cell.angle_gamma   90.00
#
_symmetry.space_group_name_H-M   'P 1'
#
loop_
_entity.id
_entity.type
_entity.pdbx_description
1 polymer ?
#
loop_
_entity_poly.entity_id
_entity_poly.type
_entity_poly.pdbx_seq_one_letter_code
_entity_poly.pdbx_strand_id
1 'polypeptide(L)'
;MNKSGPSHLTLSILIFIGALAATALLPACGLPTKADEEQANLSVNTFITQTITAAPGTEITPTPTFRPTELVPTPNSVDRDFEDTPEMRNRRAKLVMNYVQRSVSDPRVVQAMLAVPRHAFVPTSYLDQAYEDHPLPIGLGQTISQPSLVAMMTEMLDLKPGQRVLEIGTGSGYQAAILREMTDQVYTIEIIPELAGIARRVLDQLGYTDIHTLRADGYYGWWEYAPFDAIIVTAAPDHLPAPLVAQLNPDGGRMVVPIGPPGGYQSLWLVVRNGSDIEMQQMLDVLFVPLTREKGSGD
;
A
#
# COMPACT_ATOMS: atom_id res chain seq x y z
N MET A 1 -9.69 -48.28 27.73
CA MET A 1 -10.61 -47.20 27.36
C MET A 1 -9.84 -46.24 26.48
N ASN A 2 -10.06 -46.37 25.19
CA ASN A 2 -9.40 -45.65 24.11
C ASN A 2 -10.03 -44.28 23.92
N LYS A 3 -9.25 -43.20 23.87
CA LYS A 3 -9.68 -41.90 23.33
C LYS A 3 -8.73 -41.54 22.20
N SER A 4 -9.21 -41.74 20.98
CA SER A 4 -8.65 -41.27 19.74
C SER A 4 -8.90 -39.78 19.59
N GLY A 5 -7.82 -39.00 19.42
CA GLY A 5 -7.90 -37.57 19.00
C GLY A 5 -8.03 -37.46 17.47
N PRO A 6 -8.53 -36.34 16.94
CA PRO A 6 -8.73 -36.17 15.51
C PRO A 6 -7.42 -35.95 14.77
N SER A 7 -7.24 -36.70 13.70
CA SER A 7 -6.15 -36.58 12.73
C SER A 7 -6.33 -35.34 11.85
N HIS A 8 -5.32 -34.48 11.82
CA HIS A 8 -5.20 -33.41 10.83
C HIS A 8 -4.90 -34.01 9.46
N LEU A 9 -5.85 -33.91 8.54
CA LEU A 9 -5.64 -34.23 7.12
C LEU A 9 -5.04 -32.98 6.45
N THR A 10 -3.73 -33.02 6.18
CA THR A 10 -3.07 -32.02 5.32
C THR A 10 -3.29 -32.47 3.88
N LEU A 11 -4.14 -31.77 3.15
CA LEU A 11 -4.37 -32.00 1.72
C LEU A 11 -3.37 -31.15 0.92
N SER A 12 -2.25 -31.77 0.51
CA SER A 12 -1.34 -31.19 -0.48
C SER A 12 -1.88 -31.46 -1.88
N ILE A 13 -2.34 -30.42 -2.57
CA ILE A 13 -2.75 -30.52 -3.99
C ILE A 13 -1.56 -30.07 -4.85
N LEU A 14 -0.94 -31.04 -5.50
CA LEU A 14 0.08 -30.82 -6.53
C LEU A 14 -0.63 -30.54 -7.84
N ILE A 15 -0.50 -29.33 -8.39
CA ILE A 15 -1.02 -29.01 -9.72
C ILE A 15 0.15 -28.98 -10.70
N PHE A 16 0.15 -29.91 -11.64
CA PHE A 16 1.02 -29.90 -12.81
C PHE A 16 0.46 -28.89 -13.83
N ILE A 17 1.22 -27.84 -14.15
CA ILE A 17 0.93 -26.94 -15.25
C ILE A 17 2.01 -27.13 -16.31
N GLY A 18 1.59 -27.55 -17.49
CA GLY A 18 2.46 -27.72 -18.64
C GLY A 18 3.00 -26.36 -19.12
N ALA A 19 4.30 -26.26 -19.24
CA ALA A 19 4.99 -25.10 -19.76
C ALA A 19 4.73 -24.94 -21.26
N LEU A 20 4.10 -23.84 -21.67
CA LEU A 20 4.19 -23.35 -23.03
C LEU A 20 5.14 -22.15 -23.02
N ALA A 21 6.38 -22.37 -23.42
CA ALA A 21 7.38 -21.31 -23.56
C ALA A 21 7.03 -20.45 -24.78
N ALA A 22 6.45 -19.27 -24.56
CA ALA A 22 6.40 -18.22 -25.55
C ALA A 22 7.60 -17.28 -25.30
N THR A 23 8.66 -17.43 -26.08
CA THR A 23 9.77 -16.47 -26.16
C THR A 23 9.26 -15.19 -26.83
N ALA A 24 8.82 -14.23 -26.05
CA ALA A 24 8.58 -12.88 -26.52
C ALA A 24 9.90 -12.09 -26.47
N LEU A 25 10.43 -11.73 -27.62
CA LEU A 25 11.48 -10.72 -27.76
C LEU A 25 10.92 -9.38 -27.27
N LEU A 26 11.49 -8.86 -26.19
CA LEU A 26 11.19 -7.53 -25.69
C LEU A 26 11.77 -6.48 -26.66
N PRO A 27 10.97 -5.54 -27.17
CA PRO A 27 11.52 -4.37 -27.84
C PRO A 27 12.09 -3.40 -26.79
N ALA A 28 13.23 -2.83 -27.11
CA ALA A 28 13.90 -1.85 -26.29
C ALA A 28 13.05 -0.59 -26.09
N CYS A 29 12.93 -0.11 -24.84
CA CYS A 29 12.42 1.20 -24.43
C CYS A 29 11.14 1.68 -25.12
N GLY A 30 9.98 1.29 -24.58
CA GLY A 30 8.69 1.87 -24.88
C GLY A 30 7.72 1.61 -23.75
N LEU A 31 6.84 2.56 -23.45
CA LEU A 31 5.70 2.33 -22.55
C LEU A 31 4.89 1.13 -23.07
N PRO A 32 4.35 0.27 -22.17
CA PRO A 32 3.55 -0.87 -22.59
C PRO A 32 2.35 -0.39 -23.41
N THR A 33 2.03 -1.14 -24.47
CA THR A 33 0.88 -0.84 -25.32
C THR A 33 -0.40 -1.39 -24.71
N LYS A 34 -1.58 -0.89 -25.16
CA LYS A 34 -2.88 -1.45 -24.75
C LYS A 34 -2.98 -2.98 -24.98
N ALA A 35 -2.27 -3.51 -25.97
CA ALA A 35 -2.21 -4.94 -26.24
C ALA A 35 -1.43 -5.72 -25.17
N ASP A 36 -0.37 -5.14 -24.63
CA ASP A 36 0.41 -5.74 -23.54
C ASP A 36 -0.38 -5.75 -22.22
N GLU A 37 -1.19 -4.70 -21.99
CA GLU A 37 -2.09 -4.59 -20.84
C GLU A 37 -3.24 -5.61 -20.92
N GLU A 38 -3.86 -5.78 -22.10
CA GLU A 38 -4.94 -6.73 -22.31
C GLU A 38 -4.45 -8.18 -22.19
N GLN A 39 -3.25 -8.47 -22.64
CA GLN A 39 -2.64 -9.80 -22.54
C GLN A 39 -2.21 -10.12 -21.09
N ALA A 40 -1.69 -9.14 -20.34
CA ALA A 40 -1.39 -9.27 -18.92
C ALA A 40 -2.67 -9.48 -18.10
N ASN A 41 -3.73 -8.70 -18.34
CA ASN A 41 -5.03 -8.84 -17.69
C ASN A 41 -5.71 -10.18 -17.97
N LEU A 42 -5.62 -10.70 -19.21
CA LEU A 42 -6.11 -12.03 -19.57
C LEU A 42 -5.38 -13.14 -18.81
N SER A 43 -4.07 -13.02 -18.65
CA SER A 43 -3.26 -14.00 -17.91
C SER A 43 -3.60 -14.01 -16.41
N VAL A 44 -3.75 -12.85 -15.79
CA VAL A 44 -4.09 -12.72 -14.36
C VAL A 44 -5.53 -13.19 -14.10
N ASN A 45 -6.50 -12.82 -14.92
CA ASN A 45 -7.89 -13.23 -14.76
C ASN A 45 -8.12 -14.75 -14.91
N THR A 46 -7.27 -15.44 -15.66
CA THR A 46 -7.35 -16.91 -15.80
C THR A 46 -6.95 -17.63 -14.52
N PHE A 47 -6.16 -17.01 -13.65
CA PHE A 47 -5.72 -17.58 -12.35
C PHE A 47 -6.71 -17.33 -11.19
N ILE A 48 -7.61 -16.36 -11.31
CA ILE A 48 -8.52 -15.95 -10.20
C ILE A 48 -9.73 -16.90 -10.03
N THR A 49 -9.97 -17.85 -10.93
CA THR A 49 -11.18 -18.71 -10.88
C THR A 49 -11.07 -19.91 -9.94
N GLN A 50 -10.21 -19.91 -8.92
CA GLN A 50 -10.16 -21.01 -7.95
C GLN A 50 -10.44 -20.57 -6.50
N THR A 51 -11.64 -20.90 -6.10
CA THR A 51 -12.15 -21.28 -4.77
C THR A 51 -11.73 -20.45 -3.56
N ILE A 52 -12.60 -19.49 -3.23
CA ILE A 52 -12.62 -18.82 -1.92
C ILE A 52 -13.28 -19.77 -0.91
N THR A 53 -12.52 -20.26 0.07
CA THR A 53 -13.08 -20.86 1.28
C THR A 53 -12.85 -19.88 2.42
N ALA A 54 -13.91 -19.19 2.83
CA ALA A 54 -13.87 -18.25 3.95
C ALA A 54 -13.66 -19.00 5.27
N ALA A 55 -12.76 -18.51 6.11
CA ALA A 55 -12.67 -18.89 7.51
C ALA A 55 -13.73 -18.16 8.34
N PRO A 56 -14.35 -18.77 9.36
CA PRO A 56 -15.46 -18.19 10.09
C PRO A 56 -15.02 -17.17 11.14
N GLY A 57 -15.60 -15.99 11.06
CA GLY A 57 -16.08 -15.16 12.15
C GLY A 57 -15.08 -14.56 13.12
N THR A 58 -14.69 -13.29 12.86
CA THR A 58 -14.43 -12.33 13.94
C THR A 58 -15.39 -11.17 13.75
N GLU A 59 -16.22 -10.91 14.75
CA GLU A 59 -17.17 -9.78 14.77
C GLU A 59 -16.39 -8.47 14.77
N ILE A 60 -16.54 -7.67 13.70
CA ILE A 60 -15.91 -6.36 13.57
C ILE A 60 -16.93 -5.31 14.01
N THR A 61 -16.58 -4.54 15.03
CA THR A 61 -17.33 -3.35 15.44
C THR A 61 -17.33 -2.34 14.28
N PRO A 62 -18.47 -1.76 13.87
CA PRO A 62 -18.52 -0.84 12.74
C PRO A 62 -17.77 0.45 13.07
N THR A 63 -16.71 0.72 12.30
CA THR A 63 -16.02 2.00 12.27
C THR A 63 -16.96 3.09 11.72
N PRO A 64 -16.95 4.32 12.24
CA PRO A 64 -17.88 5.37 11.81
C PRO A 64 -17.79 5.66 10.32
N THR A 65 -18.93 5.72 9.67
CA THR A 65 -19.12 5.95 8.24
C THR A 65 -18.64 7.37 7.88
N PHE A 66 -17.52 7.47 7.23
CA PHE A 66 -17.05 8.71 6.62
C PHE A 66 -17.92 9.04 5.40
N ARG A 67 -18.62 10.18 5.41
CA ARG A 67 -19.34 10.71 4.24
C ARG A 67 -18.45 11.69 3.50
N PRO A 68 -18.18 11.50 2.19
CA PRO A 68 -17.28 12.38 1.41
C PRO A 68 -17.87 13.75 1.03
N THR A 69 -18.77 14.35 1.81
CA THR A 69 -19.55 15.51 1.38
C THR A 69 -19.12 16.84 2.00
N GLU A 70 -18.08 16.90 2.81
CA GLU A 70 -17.52 18.18 3.23
C GLU A 70 -16.33 18.54 2.36
N LEU A 71 -16.42 19.68 1.68
CA LEU A 71 -15.29 20.38 1.04
C LEU A 71 -14.29 20.73 2.15
N VAL A 72 -13.36 19.82 2.44
CA VAL A 72 -12.24 20.12 3.33
C VAL A 72 -11.45 21.25 2.67
N PRO A 73 -11.20 22.37 3.38
CA PRO A 73 -10.40 23.46 2.84
C PRO A 73 -9.08 22.92 2.31
N THR A 74 -8.67 23.37 1.14
CA THR A 74 -7.33 23.11 0.58
C THR A 74 -6.29 23.38 1.67
N PRO A 75 -5.31 22.49 1.90
CA PRO A 75 -4.34 22.72 2.95
C PRO A 75 -3.49 23.95 2.65
N ASN A 76 -3.83 25.09 3.24
CA ASN A 76 -3.02 26.31 3.21
C ASN A 76 -1.78 26.22 4.13
N SER A 77 -1.31 25.02 4.45
CA SER A 77 -0.38 24.82 5.56
C SER A 77 1.01 24.33 5.16
N VAL A 78 1.41 24.52 3.92
CA VAL A 78 2.73 24.05 3.47
C VAL A 78 3.87 24.99 3.89
N ASP A 79 3.57 26.21 4.30
CA ASP A 79 4.54 27.21 4.83
C ASP A 79 4.63 27.17 6.37
N ARG A 80 4.21 26.09 7.00
CA ARG A 80 4.28 25.95 8.45
C ARG A 80 5.65 25.46 8.85
N ASP A 81 6.33 26.22 9.74
CA ASP A 81 7.48 25.73 10.47
C ASP A 81 7.04 24.49 11.28
N PHE A 82 7.64 23.37 10.95
CA PHE A 82 7.35 22.11 11.59
C PHE A 82 8.24 21.95 12.82
N GLU A 83 7.63 21.77 14.00
CA GLU A 83 8.35 21.50 15.24
C GLU A 83 7.87 20.19 15.88
N ASP A 84 8.78 19.24 16.04
CA ASP A 84 8.52 18.01 16.79
C ASP A 84 8.73 18.24 18.29
N THR A 85 7.75 18.89 18.94
CA THR A 85 7.81 19.22 20.36
C THR A 85 7.86 17.98 21.25
N PRO A 86 8.32 18.09 22.52
CA PRO A 86 8.25 16.98 23.48
C PRO A 86 6.83 16.43 23.67
N GLU A 87 5.81 17.29 23.56
CA GLU A 87 4.41 16.87 23.64
C GLU A 87 4.03 16.00 22.43
N MET A 88 4.37 16.41 21.20
CA MET A 88 4.10 15.65 19.99
C MET A 88 4.82 14.29 19.99
N ARG A 89 6.07 14.25 20.44
CA ARG A 89 6.81 12.99 20.62
C ARG A 89 6.14 12.07 21.65
N ASN A 90 5.63 12.60 22.76
CA ASN A 90 4.91 11.82 23.77
C ASN A 90 3.59 11.26 23.21
N ARG A 91 2.82 12.07 22.48
CA ARG A 91 1.58 11.63 21.80
C ARG A 91 1.86 10.53 20.78
N ARG A 92 2.91 10.67 19.97
CA ARG A 92 3.38 9.64 19.02
C ARG A 92 3.76 8.34 19.73
N ALA A 93 4.53 8.43 20.81
CA ALA A 93 4.91 7.27 21.59
C ALA A 93 3.69 6.54 22.19
N LYS A 94 2.69 7.28 22.70
CA LYS A 94 1.43 6.68 23.19
C LYS A 94 0.65 5.99 22.09
N LEU A 95 0.52 6.58 20.90
CA LEU A 95 -0.10 5.95 19.74
C LEU A 95 0.61 4.62 19.43
N VAL A 96 1.93 4.64 19.30
CA VAL A 96 2.71 3.45 18.95
C VAL A 96 2.56 2.36 20.02
N MET A 97 2.65 2.69 21.28
CA MET A 97 2.53 1.74 22.40
C MET A 97 1.11 1.14 22.48
N ASN A 98 0.08 1.94 22.26
CA ASN A 98 -1.30 1.52 22.51
C ASN A 98 -1.90 0.76 21.33
N TYR A 99 -1.48 1.06 20.09
CA TYR A 99 -2.09 0.53 18.86
C TYR A 99 -1.09 -0.20 17.98
N VAL A 100 0.05 0.41 17.63
CA VAL A 100 1.00 -0.18 16.69
C VAL A 100 1.63 -1.46 17.24
N GLN A 101 2.16 -1.43 18.46
CA GLN A 101 2.81 -2.61 19.10
C GLN A 101 1.84 -3.79 19.36
N ARG A 102 0.54 -3.54 19.27
CA ARG A 102 -0.48 -4.61 19.37
C ARG A 102 -0.82 -5.21 18.01
N SER A 103 -0.48 -4.51 16.94
CA SER A 103 -0.83 -4.86 15.56
C SER A 103 0.33 -5.45 14.79
N VAL A 104 1.58 -5.17 15.20
CA VAL A 104 2.81 -5.62 14.51
C VAL A 104 3.83 -6.16 15.50
N SER A 105 4.69 -7.05 15.02
CA SER A 105 5.75 -7.71 15.77
C SER A 105 7.16 -7.27 15.37
N ASP A 106 7.35 -6.74 14.14
CA ASP A 106 8.67 -6.29 13.67
C ASP A 106 9.10 -5.00 14.39
N PRO A 107 10.18 -5.04 15.19
CA PRO A 107 10.66 -3.87 15.91
C PRO A 107 11.11 -2.73 14.98
N ARG A 108 11.49 -3.02 13.73
CA ARG A 108 11.89 -2.01 12.75
C ARG A 108 10.69 -1.17 12.34
N VAL A 109 9.52 -1.79 12.13
CA VAL A 109 8.26 -1.08 11.85
C VAL A 109 7.88 -0.20 13.04
N VAL A 110 7.98 -0.72 14.26
CA VAL A 110 7.73 0.06 15.49
C VAL A 110 8.67 1.28 15.56
N GLN A 111 9.95 1.11 15.27
CA GLN A 111 10.93 2.21 15.26
C GLN A 111 10.62 3.24 14.16
N ALA A 112 10.27 2.81 12.96
CA ALA A 112 9.86 3.70 11.87
C ALA A 112 8.64 4.55 12.28
N MET A 113 7.63 3.93 12.90
CA MET A 113 6.44 4.64 13.39
C MET A 113 6.76 5.62 14.55
N LEU A 114 7.79 5.34 15.34
CA LEU A 114 8.30 6.27 16.37
C LEU A 114 9.12 7.42 15.78
N ALA A 115 9.87 7.18 14.70
CA ALA A 115 10.73 8.17 14.06
C ALA A 115 9.92 9.22 13.30
N VAL A 116 8.93 8.80 12.51
CA VAL A 116 8.21 9.68 11.59
C VAL A 116 7.16 10.54 12.32
N PRO A 117 7.23 11.87 12.25
CA PRO A 117 6.30 12.78 12.92
C PRO A 117 5.00 12.94 12.12
N ARG A 118 4.01 12.06 12.37
CA ARG A 118 2.74 12.04 11.63
C ARG A 118 2.05 13.40 11.53
N HIS A 119 2.13 14.24 12.57
CA HIS A 119 1.50 15.56 12.61
C HIS A 119 2.05 16.54 11.56
N ALA A 120 3.23 16.27 10.97
CA ALA A 120 3.74 17.03 9.84
C ALA A 120 2.95 16.76 8.55
N PHE A 121 2.32 15.61 8.44
CA PHE A 121 1.63 15.11 7.25
C PHE A 121 0.11 15.32 7.28
N VAL A 122 -0.42 15.97 8.32
CA VAL A 122 -1.85 16.25 8.47
C VAL A 122 -2.12 17.75 8.36
N PRO A 123 -3.28 18.16 7.82
CA PRO A 123 -3.69 19.58 7.82
C PRO A 123 -3.78 20.14 9.23
N THR A 124 -3.57 21.46 9.37
CA THR A 124 -3.59 22.16 10.66
C THR A 124 -4.87 21.94 11.45
N SER A 125 -6.02 21.84 10.75
CA SER A 125 -7.34 21.57 11.34
C SER A 125 -7.46 20.21 12.03
N TYR A 126 -6.52 19.28 11.78
CA TYR A 126 -6.54 17.92 12.34
C TYR A 126 -5.35 17.61 13.26
N LEU A 127 -4.56 18.63 13.65
CA LEU A 127 -3.37 18.43 14.49
C LEU A 127 -3.68 17.76 15.83
N ASP A 128 -4.81 18.10 16.43
CA ASP A 128 -5.26 17.50 17.68
C ASP A 128 -5.59 16.01 17.55
N GLN A 129 -5.89 15.54 16.33
CA GLN A 129 -6.21 14.15 16.02
C GLN A 129 -5.03 13.41 15.37
N ALA A 130 -3.90 14.09 15.11
CA ALA A 130 -2.79 13.52 14.35
C ALA A 130 -2.24 12.21 14.92
N TYR A 131 -2.40 11.98 16.21
CA TYR A 131 -1.94 10.79 16.92
C TYR A 131 -3.09 9.93 17.47
N GLU A 132 -4.28 10.04 16.89
CA GLU A 132 -5.38 9.10 17.08
C GLU A 132 -5.31 7.99 16.02
N ASP A 133 -5.78 6.77 16.36
CA ASP A 133 -5.65 5.62 15.48
C ASP A 133 -6.84 5.49 14.51
N HIS A 134 -7.00 6.50 13.67
CA HIS A 134 -7.98 6.52 12.57
C HIS A 134 -7.47 7.34 11.37
N PRO A 135 -8.08 7.18 10.17
CA PRO A 135 -7.75 7.99 9.00
C PRO A 135 -8.18 9.45 9.18
N LEU A 136 -7.43 10.38 8.56
CA LEU A 136 -7.75 11.81 8.57
C LEU A 136 -7.78 12.37 7.15
N PRO A 137 -8.67 13.33 6.84
CA PRO A 137 -8.69 14.01 5.55
C PRO A 137 -7.39 14.80 5.32
N ILE A 138 -6.86 14.73 4.09
CA ILE A 138 -5.72 15.54 3.63
C ILE A 138 -6.07 16.50 2.49
N GLY A 139 -7.35 16.62 2.16
CA GLY A 139 -7.85 17.42 1.05
C GLY A 139 -8.06 16.59 -0.23
N LEU A 140 -8.70 17.20 -1.22
CA LEU A 140 -8.93 16.63 -2.55
C LEU A 140 -9.64 15.24 -2.53
N GLY A 141 -10.44 14.99 -1.50
CA GLY A 141 -11.12 13.69 -1.31
C GLY A 141 -10.21 12.55 -0.85
N GLN A 142 -8.96 12.83 -0.47
CA GLN A 142 -7.98 11.85 -0.02
C GLN A 142 -7.78 11.88 1.49
N THR A 143 -7.22 10.80 2.03
CA THR A 143 -6.95 10.64 3.47
C THR A 143 -5.53 10.15 3.72
N ILE A 144 -4.97 10.53 4.87
CA ILE A 144 -3.85 9.81 5.48
C ILE A 144 -4.41 8.62 6.25
N SER A 145 -3.92 7.42 5.99
CA SER A 145 -4.44 6.17 6.55
C SER A 145 -4.27 6.08 8.06
N GLN A 146 -5.07 5.23 8.69
CA GLN A 146 -4.98 4.88 10.11
C GLN A 146 -3.57 4.35 10.44
N PRO A 147 -2.93 4.86 11.52
CA PRO A 147 -1.56 4.49 11.86
C PRO A 147 -1.30 3.00 12.05
N SER A 148 -2.17 2.29 12.77
CA SER A 148 -2.01 0.83 12.95
C SER A 148 -2.12 0.06 11.62
N LEU A 149 -2.96 0.51 10.67
CA LEU A 149 -3.06 -0.08 9.34
C LEU A 149 -1.78 0.19 8.51
N VAL A 150 -1.23 1.41 8.55
CA VAL A 150 0.07 1.74 7.95
C VAL A 150 1.15 0.79 8.45
N ALA A 151 1.22 0.56 9.76
CA ALA A 151 2.19 -0.35 10.36
C ALA A 151 1.99 -1.81 9.89
N MET A 152 0.74 -2.31 9.91
CA MET A 152 0.43 -3.68 9.45
C MET A 152 0.80 -3.89 7.98
N MET A 153 0.42 -2.96 7.11
CA MET A 153 0.75 -3.05 5.68
C MET A 153 2.27 -3.00 5.46
N THR A 154 2.99 -2.18 6.23
CA THR A 154 4.46 -2.11 6.16
C THR A 154 5.10 -3.42 6.63
N GLU A 155 4.62 -4.03 7.72
CA GLU A 155 5.13 -5.33 8.19
C GLU A 155 4.89 -6.45 7.18
N MET A 156 3.73 -6.47 6.51
CA MET A 156 3.40 -7.48 5.49
C MET A 156 4.36 -7.48 4.30
N LEU A 157 5.02 -6.36 4.01
CA LEU A 157 6.03 -6.27 2.95
C LEU A 157 7.29 -7.07 3.30
N ASP A 158 7.56 -7.32 4.59
CA ASP A 158 8.79 -7.96 5.09
C ASP A 158 10.07 -7.31 4.52
N LEU A 159 10.03 -6.00 4.36
CA LEU A 159 11.07 -5.20 3.68
C LEU A 159 12.38 -5.23 4.44
N LYS A 160 13.49 -5.49 3.73
CA LYS A 160 14.84 -5.50 4.30
C LYS A 160 15.61 -4.23 3.89
N PRO A 161 16.61 -3.80 4.70
CA PRO A 161 17.48 -2.69 4.31
C PRO A 161 18.10 -2.92 2.93
N GLY A 162 18.12 -1.87 2.09
CA GLY A 162 18.65 -1.91 0.72
C GLY A 162 17.71 -2.51 -0.32
N GLN A 163 16.58 -3.09 0.08
CA GLN A 163 15.55 -3.54 -0.86
C GLN A 163 14.76 -2.37 -1.44
N ARG A 164 14.35 -2.52 -2.69
CA ARG A 164 13.62 -1.51 -3.45
C ARG A 164 12.12 -1.63 -3.23
N VAL A 165 11.47 -0.54 -2.78
CA VAL A 165 10.03 -0.50 -2.55
C VAL A 165 9.36 0.57 -3.40
N LEU A 166 8.22 0.23 -4.00
CA LEU A 166 7.33 1.14 -4.72
C LEU A 166 6.03 1.36 -3.93
N GLU A 167 5.70 2.61 -3.68
CA GLU A 167 4.40 3.03 -3.16
C GLU A 167 3.54 3.59 -4.28
N ILE A 168 2.28 3.17 -4.33
CA ILE A 168 1.25 3.71 -5.23
C ILE A 168 0.25 4.52 -4.41
N GLY A 169 0.22 5.84 -4.61
CA GLY A 169 -0.58 6.79 -3.84
C GLY A 169 0.22 7.46 -2.73
N THR A 170 1.13 8.38 -3.09
CA THR A 170 1.94 9.14 -2.11
C THR A 170 1.08 9.88 -1.08
N GLY A 171 -0.05 10.44 -1.53
CA GLY A 171 -0.98 11.18 -0.69
C GLY A 171 -0.30 12.30 0.09
N SER A 172 -0.24 12.15 1.42
CA SER A 172 0.46 13.08 2.31
C SER A 172 1.99 12.92 2.30
N GLY A 173 2.51 11.77 1.88
CA GLY A 173 3.93 11.36 2.01
C GLY A 173 4.24 10.58 3.29
N TYR A 174 3.27 10.34 4.17
CA TYR A 174 3.51 9.68 5.46
C TYR A 174 3.99 8.24 5.31
N GLN A 175 3.32 7.44 4.45
CA GLN A 175 3.74 6.06 4.20
C GLN A 175 5.11 6.02 3.52
N ALA A 176 5.41 6.92 2.57
CA ALA A 176 6.74 7.03 1.96
C ALA A 176 7.82 7.30 3.01
N ALA A 177 7.58 8.19 3.98
CA ALA A 177 8.49 8.45 5.08
C ALA A 177 8.70 7.22 5.98
N ILE A 178 7.64 6.47 6.30
CA ILE A 178 7.74 5.21 7.06
C ILE A 178 8.58 4.17 6.29
N LEU A 179 8.37 4.03 4.98
CA LEU A 179 9.17 3.13 4.15
C LEU A 179 10.65 3.55 4.13
N ARG A 180 10.94 4.86 4.13
CA ARG A 180 12.32 5.38 4.13
C ARG A 180 13.07 5.06 5.43
N GLU A 181 12.37 4.92 6.56
CA GLU A 181 12.97 4.41 7.79
C GLU A 181 13.29 2.90 7.74
N MET A 182 12.73 2.18 6.77
CA MET A 182 12.95 0.74 6.57
C MET A 182 14.04 0.44 5.53
N THR A 183 14.17 1.29 4.48
CA THR A 183 15.12 1.14 3.38
C THR A 183 15.46 2.50 2.76
N ASP A 184 16.63 2.61 2.12
CA ASP A 184 17.06 3.80 1.37
C ASP A 184 16.60 3.80 -0.10
N GLN A 185 15.86 2.78 -0.55
CA GLN A 185 15.43 2.59 -1.93
C GLN A 185 13.91 2.75 -2.06
N VAL A 186 13.39 3.96 -1.80
CA VAL A 186 11.95 4.26 -1.81
C VAL A 186 11.56 5.04 -3.05
N TYR A 187 10.54 4.54 -3.73
CA TYR A 187 9.90 5.11 -4.92
C TYR A 187 8.42 5.30 -4.63
N THR A 188 7.85 6.45 -4.99
CA THR A 188 6.42 6.71 -4.76
C THR A 188 5.79 7.47 -5.92
N ILE A 189 4.55 7.10 -6.26
CA ILE A 189 3.79 7.68 -7.37
C ILE A 189 2.51 8.33 -6.85
N GLU A 190 2.27 9.57 -7.29
CA GLU A 190 1.02 10.30 -7.02
C GLU A 190 0.43 10.83 -8.32
N ILE A 191 -0.87 10.58 -8.52
CA ILE A 191 -1.58 11.06 -9.72
C ILE A 191 -2.09 12.49 -9.56
N ILE A 192 -2.40 12.92 -8.32
CA ILE A 192 -2.96 14.24 -8.02
C ILE A 192 -1.80 15.25 -7.90
N PRO A 193 -1.68 16.21 -8.86
CA PRO A 193 -0.52 17.12 -8.91
C PRO A 193 -0.30 17.93 -7.63
N GLU A 194 -1.39 18.38 -7.01
CA GLU A 194 -1.36 19.20 -5.80
C GLU A 194 -0.83 18.40 -4.61
N LEU A 195 -1.27 17.13 -4.46
CA LEU A 195 -0.76 16.25 -3.41
C LEU A 195 0.69 15.88 -3.64
N ALA A 196 1.08 15.55 -4.87
CA ALA A 196 2.48 15.28 -5.22
C ALA A 196 3.40 16.44 -4.82
N GLY A 197 2.96 17.68 -5.11
CA GLY A 197 3.71 18.89 -4.73
C GLY A 197 3.75 19.13 -3.21
N ILE A 198 2.66 18.85 -2.49
CA ILE A 198 2.60 18.99 -1.02
C ILE A 198 3.48 17.95 -0.37
N ALA A 199 3.32 16.67 -0.74
CA ALA A 199 4.10 15.56 -0.18
C ALA A 199 5.61 15.79 -0.37
N ARG A 200 6.04 16.19 -1.59
CA ARG A 200 7.46 16.48 -1.86
C ARG A 200 8.02 17.54 -0.90
N ARG A 201 7.30 18.67 -0.71
CA ARG A 201 7.75 19.73 0.20
C ARG A 201 7.84 19.27 1.66
N VAL A 202 6.84 18.52 2.15
CA VAL A 202 6.86 17.99 3.53
C VAL A 202 8.01 17.00 3.71
N LEU A 203 8.23 16.11 2.75
CA LEU A 203 9.33 15.16 2.79
C LEU A 203 10.70 15.88 2.81
N ASP A 204 10.88 16.91 1.97
CA ASP A 204 12.10 17.72 1.94
C ASP A 204 12.34 18.46 3.25
N GLN A 205 11.31 19.08 3.84
CA GLN A 205 11.40 19.77 5.12
C GLN A 205 11.80 18.85 6.27
N LEU A 206 11.41 17.56 6.20
CA LEU A 206 11.75 16.54 7.18
C LEU A 206 13.10 15.83 6.90
N GLY A 207 13.79 16.21 5.80
CA GLY A 207 15.08 15.61 5.42
C GLY A 207 15.00 14.32 4.61
N TYR A 208 13.81 13.88 4.19
CA TYR A 208 13.59 12.71 3.31
C TYR A 208 13.83 13.07 1.84
N THR A 209 14.99 13.64 1.54
CA THR A 209 15.32 14.20 0.21
C THR A 209 15.66 13.15 -0.84
N ASP A 210 15.94 11.93 -0.43
CA ASP A 210 16.34 10.79 -1.26
C ASP A 210 15.18 9.86 -1.67
N ILE A 211 13.95 10.15 -1.25
CA ILE A 211 12.77 9.48 -1.77
C ILE A 211 12.53 9.91 -3.21
N HIS A 212 12.47 8.94 -4.12
CA HIS A 212 12.13 9.16 -5.52
C HIS A 212 10.62 9.36 -5.68
N THR A 213 10.21 10.51 -6.19
CA THR A 213 8.78 10.84 -6.38
C THR A 213 8.45 11.01 -7.85
N LEU A 214 7.35 10.42 -8.31
CA LEU A 214 6.85 10.55 -9.67
C LEU A 214 5.38 11.03 -9.67
N ARG A 215 5.04 11.98 -10.52
CA ARG A 215 3.66 12.34 -10.81
C ARG A 215 3.19 11.58 -12.05
N ALA A 216 2.38 10.55 -11.84
CA ALA A 216 1.87 9.69 -12.92
C ALA A 216 0.66 8.86 -12.46
N ASP A 217 0.03 8.13 -13.39
CA ASP A 217 -0.95 7.09 -13.07
C ASP A 217 -0.23 5.87 -12.47
N GLY A 218 -0.39 5.67 -11.17
CA GLY A 218 0.27 4.62 -10.40
C GLY A 218 -0.12 3.19 -10.79
N TYR A 219 -1.22 2.99 -11.51
CA TYR A 219 -1.61 1.67 -12.02
C TYR A 219 -0.55 1.02 -12.88
N TYR A 220 0.21 1.83 -13.63
CA TYR A 220 1.26 1.35 -14.54
C TYR A 220 2.59 1.12 -13.83
N GLY A 221 2.74 1.51 -12.56
CA GLY A 221 3.98 1.39 -11.80
C GLY A 221 5.10 2.28 -12.34
N TRP A 222 6.36 1.84 -12.12
CA TRP A 222 7.56 2.59 -12.52
C TRP A 222 8.61 1.65 -13.13
N TRP A 223 8.44 1.34 -14.39
CA TRP A 223 9.23 0.35 -15.12
C TRP A 223 10.74 0.62 -15.13
N GLU A 224 11.14 1.90 -15.11
CA GLU A 224 12.55 2.29 -15.13
C GLU A 224 13.34 1.72 -13.92
N TYR A 225 12.65 1.54 -12.78
CA TYR A 225 13.26 1.07 -11.55
C TYR A 225 12.85 -0.36 -11.15
N ALA A 226 12.05 -1.01 -11.97
CA ALA A 226 11.70 -2.42 -11.75
C ALA A 226 12.93 -3.35 -11.95
N PRO A 227 12.97 -4.53 -11.30
CA PRO A 227 11.96 -5.06 -10.41
C PRO A 227 12.01 -4.44 -9.00
N PHE A 228 10.86 -4.47 -8.29
CA PHE A 228 10.73 -4.05 -6.90
C PHE A 228 10.63 -5.26 -5.99
N ASP A 229 11.36 -5.24 -4.87
CA ASP A 229 11.28 -6.27 -3.83
C ASP A 229 9.94 -6.19 -3.07
N ALA A 230 9.40 -4.97 -2.97
CA ALA A 230 8.12 -4.72 -2.36
C ALA A 230 7.31 -3.66 -3.14
N ILE A 231 5.99 -3.83 -3.18
CA ILE A 231 5.04 -2.83 -3.67
C ILE A 231 3.93 -2.65 -2.63
N ILE A 232 3.61 -1.41 -2.28
CA ILE A 232 2.49 -1.08 -1.42
C ILE A 232 1.51 -0.19 -2.16
N VAL A 233 0.23 -0.56 -2.18
CA VAL A 233 -0.82 0.21 -2.83
C VAL A 233 -1.72 0.81 -1.77
N THR A 234 -1.77 2.14 -1.69
CA THR A 234 -2.49 2.89 -0.64
C THR A 234 -3.82 3.48 -1.11
N ALA A 235 -4.29 3.06 -2.27
CA ALA A 235 -5.61 3.32 -2.84
C ALA A 235 -6.17 2.00 -3.40
N ALA A 236 -7.49 1.84 -3.46
CA ALA A 236 -8.11 0.57 -3.83
C ALA A 236 -8.43 0.49 -5.33
N PRO A 237 -7.72 -0.34 -6.12
CA PRO A 237 -8.18 -0.77 -7.43
C PRO A 237 -9.36 -1.74 -7.30
N ASP A 238 -10.18 -1.85 -8.34
CA ASP A 238 -11.28 -2.80 -8.43
C ASP A 238 -10.83 -4.23 -8.81
N HIS A 239 -9.59 -4.38 -9.25
CA HIS A 239 -8.95 -5.64 -9.59
C HIS A 239 -7.44 -5.59 -9.32
N LEU A 240 -6.76 -6.74 -9.38
CA LEU A 240 -5.30 -6.81 -9.19
C LEU A 240 -4.59 -6.16 -10.40
N PRO A 241 -3.79 -5.08 -10.19
CA PRO A 241 -3.10 -4.41 -11.31
C PRO A 241 -1.98 -5.27 -11.89
N ALA A 242 -2.21 -5.87 -13.07
CA ALA A 242 -1.24 -6.73 -13.74
C ALA A 242 0.13 -6.05 -13.99
N PRO A 243 0.20 -4.74 -14.35
CA PRO A 243 1.48 -4.07 -14.51
C PRO A 243 2.32 -4.01 -13.22
N LEU A 244 1.68 -3.93 -12.03
CA LEU A 244 2.39 -3.94 -10.75
C LEU A 244 2.91 -5.33 -10.41
N VAL A 245 2.10 -6.37 -10.66
CA VAL A 245 2.55 -7.78 -10.49
C VAL A 245 3.76 -8.08 -11.37
N ALA A 246 3.76 -7.61 -12.62
CA ALA A 246 4.88 -7.81 -13.56
C ALA A 246 6.18 -7.12 -13.08
N GLN A 247 6.08 -6.05 -12.28
CA GLN A 247 7.21 -5.31 -11.73
C GLN A 247 7.72 -5.84 -10.38
N LEU A 248 7.04 -6.83 -9.77
CA LEU A 248 7.56 -7.50 -8.58
C LEU A 248 8.82 -8.31 -8.91
N ASN A 249 9.77 -8.31 -7.96
CA ASN A 249 10.93 -9.19 -8.04
C ASN A 249 10.46 -10.66 -8.15
N PRO A 250 10.89 -11.43 -9.16
CA PRO A 250 10.51 -12.83 -9.30
C PRO A 250 11.04 -13.72 -8.16
N ASP A 251 12.02 -13.24 -7.39
CA ASP A 251 12.62 -13.99 -6.29
C ASP A 251 11.99 -13.58 -4.93
N GLY A 252 10.68 -13.77 -4.78
CA GLY A 252 9.96 -13.51 -3.54
C GLY A 252 9.45 -12.09 -3.35
N GLY A 253 9.31 -11.30 -4.44
CA GLY A 253 8.74 -9.95 -4.38
C GLY A 253 7.32 -9.96 -3.80
N ARG A 254 7.01 -8.98 -2.94
CA ARG A 254 5.76 -8.91 -2.17
C ARG A 254 4.97 -7.66 -2.52
N MET A 255 3.65 -7.81 -2.67
CA MET A 255 2.77 -6.64 -2.81
C MET A 255 1.65 -6.69 -1.80
N VAL A 256 1.37 -5.55 -1.17
CA VAL A 256 0.20 -5.36 -0.30
C VAL A 256 -0.74 -4.39 -0.99
N VAL A 257 -1.97 -4.86 -1.27
CA VAL A 257 -2.93 -4.12 -2.09
C VAL A 257 -4.37 -4.33 -1.61
N PRO A 258 -5.16 -3.26 -1.36
CA PRO A 258 -6.59 -3.37 -1.13
C PRO A 258 -7.31 -3.53 -2.47
N ILE A 259 -8.14 -4.56 -2.62
CA ILE A 259 -8.90 -4.80 -3.86
C ILE A 259 -10.39 -4.85 -3.55
N GLY A 260 -11.19 -4.08 -4.30
CA GLY A 260 -12.64 -4.10 -4.20
C GLY A 260 -13.33 -2.90 -4.84
N PRO A 261 -14.66 -2.85 -4.80
CA PRO A 261 -15.43 -1.84 -5.49
C PRO A 261 -15.22 -0.44 -4.90
N PRO A 262 -15.24 0.61 -5.73
CA PRO A 262 -15.21 2.00 -5.28
C PRO A 262 -16.32 2.30 -4.27
N GLY A 263 -15.97 2.87 -3.11
CA GLY A 263 -16.93 3.26 -2.06
C GLY A 263 -17.54 2.10 -1.28
N GLY A 264 -17.10 0.85 -1.52
CA GLY A 264 -17.44 -0.34 -0.77
C GLY A 264 -16.29 -0.82 0.11
N TYR A 265 -16.51 -1.94 0.82
CA TYR A 265 -15.44 -2.63 1.52
C TYR A 265 -14.51 -3.30 0.50
N GLN A 266 -13.21 -3.21 0.77
CA GLN A 266 -12.18 -3.91 0.01
C GLN A 266 -11.54 -4.97 0.89
N SER A 267 -11.03 -6.03 0.27
CA SER A 267 -10.14 -6.97 0.96
C SER A 267 -8.70 -6.57 0.76
N LEU A 268 -7.92 -6.52 1.83
CA LEU A 268 -6.47 -6.33 1.77
C LEU A 268 -5.82 -7.66 1.41
N TRP A 269 -5.01 -7.66 0.37
CA TRP A 269 -4.30 -8.83 -0.13
C TRP A 269 -2.80 -8.70 0.04
N LEU A 270 -2.17 -9.78 0.47
CA LEU A 270 -0.76 -10.02 0.31
C LEU A 270 -0.55 -10.88 -0.94
N VAL A 271 0.21 -10.36 -1.89
CA VAL A 271 0.60 -11.04 -3.13
C VAL A 271 2.09 -11.31 -3.09
N VAL A 272 2.50 -12.54 -3.37
CA VAL A 272 3.92 -12.94 -3.42
C VAL A 272 4.21 -13.53 -4.78
N ARG A 273 5.30 -13.09 -5.41
CA ARG A 273 5.76 -13.59 -6.70
C ARG A 273 6.98 -14.50 -6.53
N ASN A 274 6.88 -15.74 -7.03
CA ASN A 274 7.98 -16.71 -7.09
C ASN A 274 8.14 -17.22 -8.54
N GLY A 275 9.06 -16.64 -9.28
CA GLY A 275 9.22 -16.91 -10.71
C GLY A 275 7.99 -16.45 -11.51
N SER A 276 7.29 -17.43 -12.12
CA SER A 276 5.99 -17.23 -12.79
C SER A 276 4.80 -17.37 -11.86
N ASP A 277 4.98 -17.90 -10.67
CA ASP A 277 3.90 -18.23 -9.74
C ASP A 277 3.53 -17.01 -8.90
N ILE A 278 2.22 -16.79 -8.75
CA ILE A 278 1.66 -15.72 -7.94
C ILE A 278 0.79 -16.33 -6.86
N GLU A 279 1.19 -16.14 -5.62
CA GLU A 279 0.42 -16.54 -4.46
C GLU A 279 -0.32 -15.33 -3.90
N MET A 280 -1.59 -15.49 -3.56
CA MET A 280 -2.43 -14.44 -2.99
C MET A 280 -3.05 -14.90 -1.69
N GLN A 281 -2.92 -14.09 -0.64
CA GLN A 281 -3.54 -14.33 0.66
C GLN A 281 -4.39 -13.14 1.05
N GLN A 282 -5.68 -13.38 1.31
CA GLN A 282 -6.56 -12.37 1.89
C GLN A 282 -6.22 -12.18 3.38
N MET A 283 -6.02 -10.93 3.79
CA MET A 283 -5.57 -10.59 5.14
C MET A 283 -6.72 -10.09 6.01
N LEU A 284 -7.33 -8.96 5.66
CA LEU A 284 -8.43 -8.34 6.40
C LEU A 284 -9.28 -7.47 5.48
N ASP A 285 -10.47 -7.09 5.94
CA ASP A 285 -11.31 -6.12 5.25
C ASP A 285 -10.91 -4.70 5.64
N VAL A 286 -10.90 -3.80 4.65
CA VAL A 286 -10.43 -2.42 4.78
C VAL A 286 -11.34 -1.46 4.02
N LEU A 287 -11.14 -0.15 4.25
CA LEU A 287 -11.81 0.89 3.48
C LEU A 287 -10.78 1.93 3.02
N PHE A 288 -10.47 1.90 1.74
CA PHE A 288 -9.57 2.85 1.08
C PHE A 288 -10.32 3.74 0.09
N VAL A 289 -9.71 4.87 -0.22
CA VAL A 289 -10.12 5.68 -1.38
C VAL A 289 -9.87 4.89 -2.67
N PRO A 290 -10.70 5.08 -3.71
CA PRO A 290 -10.48 4.40 -5.00
C PRO A 290 -9.14 4.77 -5.64
N LEU A 291 -8.50 3.82 -6.31
CA LEU A 291 -7.34 4.10 -7.17
C LEU A 291 -7.80 4.95 -8.36
N THR A 292 -7.39 6.21 -8.36
CA THR A 292 -7.71 7.14 -9.44
C THR A 292 -6.85 6.83 -10.66
N ARG A 293 -7.45 6.87 -11.87
CA ARG A 293 -6.78 6.67 -13.16
C ARG A 293 -6.79 7.96 -13.98
N GLU A 294 -5.79 8.15 -14.82
CA GLU A 294 -5.87 9.17 -15.86
C GLU A 294 -7.02 8.82 -16.82
N LYS A 295 -7.91 9.80 -17.07
CA LYS A 295 -8.93 9.61 -18.10
C LYS A 295 -8.22 9.49 -19.44
N GLY A 296 -8.32 8.31 -20.05
CA GLY A 296 -7.82 8.11 -21.41
C GLY A 296 -8.43 9.17 -22.34
N SER A 297 -7.64 9.76 -23.21
CA SER A 297 -8.07 10.73 -24.23
C SER A 297 -8.93 10.06 -25.33
N GLY A 298 -9.82 9.15 -24.96
CA GLY A 298 -10.57 8.31 -25.90
C GLY A 298 -11.84 7.67 -25.33
N ASP A 299 -12.59 8.39 -24.46
CA ASP A 299 -14.01 8.09 -24.15
C ASP A 299 -14.89 9.30 -24.47
#